data_d482255c198067b4546fd5d917184e6e
#
_entry.id   d482255c198067b4546fd5d917184e6e
#
_cell.length_a   1.000
_cell.length_b   1.000
_cell.length_c   1.000
_cell.angle_alpha   90.00
_cell.angle_beta   90.00
_cell.angle_gamma   90.00
#
_symmetry.space_group_name_H-M   'P 1'
#
loop_
_entity.id
_entity.type
_entity.pdbx_description
1 polymer ?
#
loop_
_entity_poly.entity_id
_entity_poly.type
_entity_poly.pdbx_seq_one_letter_code
_entity_poly.pdbx_strand_id
1 'polypeptide(L)'
;LADAARLLGRPYCISGHVVHGRKLGRDLGASTQQAGDGFRTLNLRFSHWKPAASGIFAVQVFGLGATPLPGVANLGIRPSLDPLDVNGGRVLLETHCLQWPDSLGAEGAYGKIIRVELLHKLHDELKYDSLDALTAGIARDCDDARAFFASMHAETHRQTTRDRI
;
A
#
# COMPACT_ATOMS: atom_id res chain seq x y z
N LEU A 1 -1.91 -12.35 -9.27
CA LEU A 1 -1.50 -11.08 -9.91
C LEU A 1 -0.67 -11.30 -11.18
N ALA A 2 0.24 -12.27 -11.22
CA ALA A 2 1.08 -12.54 -12.39
C ALA A 2 0.26 -12.78 -13.68
N ASP A 3 -0.78 -13.62 -13.62
CA ASP A 3 -1.64 -13.86 -14.79
C ASP A 3 -2.42 -12.63 -15.20
N ALA A 4 -2.91 -11.84 -14.22
CA ALA A 4 -3.57 -10.58 -14.51
C ALA A 4 -2.61 -9.59 -15.20
N ALA A 5 -1.38 -9.47 -14.71
CA ALA A 5 -0.37 -8.61 -15.31
C ALA A 5 -0.01 -9.04 -16.74
N ARG A 6 0.09 -10.35 -16.99
CA ARG A 6 0.34 -10.91 -18.33
C ARG A 6 -0.81 -10.58 -19.30
N LEU A 7 -2.06 -10.72 -18.87
CA LEU A 7 -3.24 -10.42 -19.68
C LEU A 7 -3.41 -8.92 -19.95
N LEU A 8 -3.08 -8.09 -18.96
CA LEU A 8 -3.18 -6.62 -19.07
C LEU A 8 -1.97 -5.98 -19.77
N GLY A 9 -0.86 -6.72 -19.96
CA GLY A 9 0.41 -6.18 -20.42
C GLY A 9 1.09 -5.21 -19.42
N ARG A 10 0.60 -5.13 -18.18
CA ARG A 10 1.10 -4.28 -17.08
C ARG A 10 0.62 -4.79 -15.73
N PRO A 11 1.25 -4.41 -14.61
CA PRO A 11 0.73 -4.70 -13.30
C PRO A 11 -0.69 -4.15 -13.10
N TYR A 12 -1.50 -4.87 -12.32
CA TYR A 12 -2.81 -4.35 -11.93
C TYR A 12 -2.64 -3.12 -11.05
N CYS A 13 -3.30 -2.04 -11.40
CA CYS A 13 -3.14 -0.78 -10.69
C CYS A 13 -4.48 -0.10 -10.38
N ILE A 14 -4.48 0.70 -9.33
CA ILE A 14 -5.59 1.55 -8.93
C ILE A 14 -5.06 2.98 -8.85
N SER A 15 -5.80 3.92 -9.45
CA SER A 15 -5.49 5.35 -9.37
C SER A 15 -6.62 6.08 -8.66
N GLY A 16 -6.26 7.08 -7.87
CA GLY A 16 -7.25 7.88 -7.16
C GLY A 16 -6.62 9.08 -6.46
N HIS A 17 -7.49 9.94 -5.94
CA HIS A 17 -7.07 11.06 -5.11
C HIS A 17 -6.71 10.58 -3.71
N VAL A 18 -5.59 11.10 -3.19
CA VAL A 18 -5.22 10.92 -1.80
C VAL A 18 -6.12 11.79 -0.93
N VAL A 19 -6.82 11.15 -0.02
CA VAL A 19 -7.74 11.80 0.93
C VAL A 19 -7.30 11.54 2.37
N HIS A 20 -7.78 12.38 3.29
CA HIS A 20 -7.56 12.17 4.72
C HIS A 20 -8.25 10.88 5.20
N GLY A 21 -7.49 10.02 5.86
CA GLY A 21 -8.00 8.86 6.58
C GLY A 21 -8.36 9.20 8.04
N ARG A 22 -8.66 8.19 8.83
CA ARG A 22 -8.93 8.33 10.29
C ARG A 22 -7.70 8.67 11.13
N LYS A 23 -6.52 8.85 10.52
CA LYS A 23 -5.22 9.17 11.17
C LYS A 23 -4.74 8.16 12.21
N LEU A 24 -5.36 6.98 12.32
CA LEU A 24 -4.98 5.94 13.28
C LEU A 24 -3.51 5.50 13.13
N GLY A 25 -2.98 5.49 11.92
CA GLY A 25 -1.61 5.07 11.65
C GLY A 25 -0.54 5.99 12.28
N ARG A 26 -0.83 7.27 12.53
CA ARG A 26 0.09 8.20 13.21
C ARG A 26 0.18 7.91 14.70
N ASP A 27 -0.96 7.58 15.31
CA ASP A 27 -1.03 7.29 16.75
C ASP A 27 -0.37 5.96 17.10
N LEU A 28 -0.40 4.98 16.16
CA LEU A 28 0.24 3.67 16.32
C LEU A 28 1.77 3.73 16.30
N GLY A 29 2.37 4.69 15.61
CA GLY A 29 3.84 4.84 15.56
C GLY A 29 4.44 5.53 16.77
N ALA A 30 3.64 6.25 17.56
CA ALA A 30 4.13 6.94 18.76
C ALA A 30 4.52 5.99 19.90
N SER A 31 4.04 4.74 19.85
CA SER A 31 4.36 3.71 20.87
C SER A 31 5.58 2.86 20.55
N THR A 32 6.12 2.91 19.34
CA THR A 32 7.35 2.23 18.95
C THR A 32 8.48 3.24 18.84
N GLN A 33 9.62 2.99 19.53
CA GLN A 33 10.82 3.85 19.58
C GLN A 33 11.54 4.09 18.23
N GLN A 34 10.91 3.80 17.10
CA GLN A 34 11.36 4.28 15.80
C GLN A 34 10.76 5.67 15.56
N ALA A 35 11.48 6.63 16.10
CA ALA A 35 11.17 8.04 16.18
C ALA A 35 10.64 8.61 14.85
N GLY A 36 9.50 9.23 14.90
CA GLY A 36 9.19 10.42 14.14
C GLY A 36 7.87 10.41 13.37
N ASP A 37 7.47 9.36 12.65
CA ASP A 37 6.37 9.50 11.68
C ASP A 37 5.26 8.44 11.73
N GLY A 38 5.35 7.42 12.57
CA GLY A 38 4.35 6.35 12.60
C GLY A 38 4.15 5.67 11.24
N PHE A 39 3.16 4.79 11.14
CA PHE A 39 2.76 4.23 9.84
C PHE A 39 1.86 5.24 9.11
N ARG A 40 2.46 6.18 8.37
CA ARG A 40 1.72 7.13 7.55
C ARG A 40 1.04 6.40 6.40
N THR A 41 -0.30 6.40 6.37
CA THR A 41 -1.09 5.76 5.33
C THR A 41 -1.74 6.79 4.40
N LEU A 42 -1.67 6.51 3.11
CA LEU A 42 -2.37 7.21 2.05
C LEU A 42 -3.68 6.49 1.79
N ASN A 43 -4.79 7.17 1.98
CA ASN A 43 -6.11 6.64 1.66
C ASN A 43 -6.50 7.11 0.26
N LEU A 44 -6.80 6.18 -0.65
CA LEU A 44 -7.21 6.52 -2.00
C LEU A 44 -8.71 6.56 -2.12
N ARG A 45 -9.22 7.66 -2.67
CA ARG A 45 -10.59 7.75 -3.15
C ARG A 45 -10.62 7.39 -4.63
N PHE A 46 -11.36 6.34 -4.97
CA PHE A 46 -11.56 5.88 -6.35
C PHE A 46 -13.00 5.37 -6.53
N SER A 47 -13.44 5.24 -7.78
CA SER A 47 -14.85 5.01 -8.12
C SER A 47 -15.26 3.54 -8.19
N HIS A 48 -14.39 2.59 -7.87
CA HIS A 48 -14.76 1.18 -7.86
C HIS A 48 -15.49 0.84 -6.56
N TRP A 49 -16.59 0.17 -6.67
CA TRP A 49 -17.37 -0.23 -5.50
C TRP A 49 -17.18 -1.71 -5.11
N LYS A 50 -16.48 -2.47 -5.96
CA LYS A 50 -16.06 -3.83 -5.66
C LYS A 50 -14.63 -4.02 -6.14
N PRO A 51 -13.68 -4.38 -5.25
CA PRO A 51 -12.31 -4.59 -5.67
C PRO A 51 -12.18 -5.89 -6.46
N ALA A 52 -11.26 -5.91 -7.45
CA ALA A 52 -10.93 -7.13 -8.19
C ALA A 52 -10.01 -8.07 -7.38
N ALA A 53 -9.40 -7.55 -6.31
CA ALA A 53 -8.55 -8.28 -5.38
C ALA A 53 -8.77 -7.75 -3.97
N SER A 54 -8.36 -8.53 -2.96
CA SER A 54 -8.36 -8.13 -1.55
C SER A 54 -7.15 -8.70 -0.83
N GLY A 55 -6.73 -8.06 0.26
CA GLY A 55 -5.61 -8.47 1.09
C GLY A 55 -4.52 -7.42 1.19
N ILE A 56 -3.34 -7.85 1.64
CA ILE A 56 -2.15 -7.03 1.83
C ILE A 56 -1.17 -7.29 0.70
N PHE A 57 -0.62 -6.22 0.13
CA PHE A 57 0.19 -6.27 -1.08
C PHE A 57 1.48 -5.47 -0.95
N ALA A 58 2.58 -5.99 -1.51
CA ALA A 58 3.72 -5.18 -1.87
C ALA A 58 3.36 -4.37 -3.14
N VAL A 59 3.60 -3.06 -3.11
CA VAL A 59 3.12 -2.13 -4.14
C VAL A 59 4.18 -1.12 -4.55
N GLN A 60 4.04 -0.55 -5.75
CA GLN A 60 4.74 0.67 -6.17
C GLN A 60 3.77 1.83 -6.28
N VAL A 61 4.14 2.97 -5.72
CA VAL A 61 3.35 4.20 -5.67
C VAL A 61 3.96 5.24 -6.60
N PHE A 62 3.19 5.68 -7.58
CA PHE A 62 3.57 6.70 -8.57
C PHE A 62 2.83 8.01 -8.31
N GLY A 63 3.45 9.14 -8.66
CA GLY A 63 2.83 10.47 -8.56
C GLY A 63 3.19 11.25 -7.30
N LEU A 64 4.08 10.72 -6.45
CA LEU A 64 4.59 11.40 -5.26
C LEU A 64 6.00 11.97 -5.44
N GLY A 65 6.75 11.49 -6.42
CA GLY A 65 8.11 11.93 -6.72
C GLY A 65 8.50 11.57 -8.15
N ALA A 66 9.76 11.82 -8.52
CA ALA A 66 10.30 11.49 -9.83
C ALA A 66 10.41 9.97 -10.06
N THR A 67 10.60 9.20 -8.98
CA THR A 67 10.66 7.74 -9.01
C THR A 67 9.51 7.14 -8.23
N PRO A 68 9.05 5.91 -8.60
CA PRO A 68 8.05 5.20 -7.82
C PRO A 68 8.57 4.88 -6.42
N LEU A 69 7.70 4.93 -5.42
CA LEU A 69 8.02 4.61 -4.04
C LEU A 69 7.56 3.19 -3.72
N PRO A 70 8.43 2.34 -3.12
CA PRO A 70 8.01 1.04 -2.61
C PRO A 70 7.08 1.21 -1.42
N GLY A 71 6.09 0.33 -1.31
CA GLY A 71 5.09 0.42 -0.24
C GLY A 71 4.41 -0.90 0.06
N VAL A 72 3.57 -0.84 1.08
CA VAL A 72 2.59 -1.87 1.46
C VAL A 72 1.20 -1.28 1.32
N ALA A 73 0.25 -2.03 0.79
CA ALA A 73 -1.13 -1.58 0.69
C ALA A 73 -2.11 -2.64 1.17
N ASN A 74 -3.13 -2.18 1.87
CA ASN A 74 -4.34 -2.95 2.16
C ASN A 74 -5.43 -2.54 1.16
N LEU A 75 -5.92 -3.51 0.39
CA LEU A 75 -7.07 -3.37 -0.48
C LEU A 75 -8.21 -4.23 0.06
N GLY A 76 -9.25 -3.59 0.53
CA GLY A 76 -10.37 -4.27 1.15
C GLY A 76 -11.66 -3.48 1.09
N ILE A 77 -12.69 -4.00 1.76
CA ILE A 77 -13.98 -3.33 1.93
C ILE A 77 -14.07 -2.89 3.38
N ARG A 78 -14.18 -1.59 3.60
CA ARG A 78 -14.53 -1.07 4.93
C ARG A 78 -16.04 -1.19 5.10
N PRO A 79 -16.52 -1.98 6.07
CA PRO A 79 -17.96 -2.03 6.37
C PRO A 79 -18.50 -0.64 6.66
N SER A 80 -19.68 -0.35 6.13
CA SER A 80 -20.42 0.85 6.50
C SER A 80 -21.10 0.64 7.86
N LEU A 81 -21.06 1.69 8.69
CA LEU A 81 -21.85 1.75 9.92
C LEU A 81 -23.23 2.38 9.65
N ASP A 82 -23.48 2.83 8.42
CA ASP A 82 -24.75 3.40 8.00
C ASP A 82 -25.72 2.26 7.65
N PRO A 83 -26.84 2.11 8.40
CA PRO A 83 -27.85 1.08 8.11
C PRO A 83 -28.51 1.24 6.72
N LEU A 84 -28.39 2.42 6.11
CA LEU A 84 -28.93 2.72 4.79
C LEU A 84 -27.93 2.44 3.65
N ASP A 85 -26.69 2.05 3.98
CA ASP A 85 -25.70 1.68 2.97
C ASP A 85 -25.99 0.28 2.40
N VAL A 86 -26.84 0.27 1.39
CA VAL A 86 -27.24 -0.95 0.65
C VAL A 86 -26.07 -1.68 -0.03
N ASN A 87 -24.90 -1.05 -0.11
CA ASN A 87 -23.72 -1.61 -0.77
C ASN A 87 -22.75 -2.31 0.21
N GLY A 88 -23.06 -2.30 1.51
CA GLY A 88 -22.30 -3.02 2.54
C GLY A 88 -20.91 -2.48 2.83
N GLY A 89 -20.60 -1.26 2.39
CA GLY A 89 -19.32 -0.61 2.66
C GLY A 89 -18.64 0.00 1.44
N ARG A 90 -17.48 0.58 1.66
CA ARG A 90 -16.65 1.21 0.60
C ARG A 90 -15.38 0.43 0.37
N VAL A 91 -15.01 0.26 -0.89
CA VAL A 91 -13.67 -0.20 -1.24
C VAL A 91 -12.67 0.85 -0.77
N LEU A 92 -11.65 0.41 -0.07
CA LEU A 92 -10.59 1.23 0.46
C LEU A 92 -9.26 0.67 0.02
N LEU A 93 -8.39 1.54 -0.47
CA LEU A 93 -6.98 1.27 -0.66
C LEU A 93 -6.20 2.17 0.29
N GLU A 94 -5.64 1.57 1.33
CA GLU A 94 -4.75 2.22 2.28
C GLU A 94 -3.32 1.82 1.96
N THR A 95 -2.47 2.79 1.67
CA THR A 95 -1.08 2.52 1.23
C THR A 95 -0.10 3.23 2.15
N HIS A 96 0.89 2.48 2.65
CA HIS A 96 2.04 2.98 3.40
C HIS A 96 3.29 2.90 2.51
N CYS A 97 3.96 4.04 2.29
CA CYS A 97 5.25 4.08 1.60
C CYS A 97 6.36 3.70 2.59
N LEU A 98 7.19 2.70 2.23
CA LEU A 98 8.32 2.24 3.06
C LEU A 98 9.40 3.31 3.25
N GLN A 99 9.46 4.26 2.33
CA GLN A 99 10.32 5.45 2.40
C GLN A 99 9.46 6.66 2.03
N TRP A 100 9.41 7.65 2.91
CA TRP A 100 8.70 8.88 2.65
C TRP A 100 9.68 9.97 2.19
N PRO A 101 9.44 10.64 1.04
CA PRO A 101 10.31 11.71 0.59
C PRO A 101 10.19 12.95 1.51
N ASP A 102 11.29 13.43 2.05
CA ASP A 102 11.33 14.63 2.90
C ASP A 102 10.75 15.87 2.19
N SER A 103 10.94 15.92 0.86
CA SER A 103 10.43 17.02 0.01
C SER A 103 8.90 17.13 -0.02
N LEU A 104 8.17 16.09 0.34
CA LEU A 104 6.70 16.11 0.42
C LEU A 104 6.18 16.67 1.73
N GLY A 105 7.01 16.73 2.78
CA GLY A 105 6.53 17.08 4.11
C GLY A 105 5.39 16.18 4.60
N ALA A 106 4.71 16.59 5.65
CA ALA A 106 3.66 15.78 6.29
C ALA A 106 2.37 15.70 5.47
N GLU A 107 2.03 16.73 4.73
CA GLU A 107 0.73 16.90 4.07
C GLU A 107 0.83 16.89 2.53
N GLY A 108 2.04 16.79 1.98
CA GLY A 108 2.29 17.00 0.55
C GLY A 108 1.68 15.99 -0.42
N ALA A 109 1.14 14.88 0.07
CA ALA A 109 0.46 13.89 -0.76
C ALA A 109 -1.05 14.16 -0.90
N TYR A 110 -1.67 14.91 0.01
CA TYR A 110 -3.12 15.12 -0.02
C TYR A 110 -3.56 15.90 -1.26
N GLY A 111 -4.68 15.46 -1.82
CA GLY A 111 -5.24 16.03 -3.05
C GLY A 111 -4.51 15.61 -4.33
N LYS A 112 -3.32 14.99 -4.24
CA LYS A 112 -2.64 14.46 -5.42
C LYS A 112 -3.36 13.23 -5.96
N ILE A 113 -3.29 13.05 -7.28
CA ILE A 113 -3.66 11.80 -7.91
C ILE A 113 -2.43 10.91 -7.91
N ILE A 114 -2.56 9.72 -7.31
CA ILE A 114 -1.51 8.71 -7.32
C ILE A 114 -2.00 7.45 -8.02
N ARG A 115 -1.06 6.66 -8.50
CA ARG A 115 -1.29 5.31 -9.02
C ARG A 115 -0.54 4.31 -8.14
N VAL A 116 -1.24 3.30 -7.68
CA VAL A 116 -0.68 2.20 -6.89
C VAL A 116 -0.73 0.93 -7.72
N GLU A 117 0.43 0.36 -8.01
CA GLU A 117 0.57 -0.91 -8.72
C GLU A 117 0.73 -2.05 -7.72
N LEU A 118 -0.14 -3.05 -7.79
CA LEU A 118 -0.09 -4.25 -6.95
C LEU A 118 0.89 -5.25 -7.58
N LEU A 119 2.04 -5.47 -6.94
CA LEU A 119 3.10 -6.31 -7.47
C LEU A 119 3.03 -7.75 -6.94
N HIS A 120 2.85 -7.89 -5.63
CA HIS A 120 2.82 -9.18 -4.96
C HIS A 120 1.81 -9.17 -3.81
N LYS A 121 1.02 -10.24 -3.68
CA LYS A 121 0.15 -10.42 -2.53
C LYS A 121 0.95 -11.05 -1.39
N LEU A 122 1.02 -10.35 -0.26
CA LEU A 122 1.69 -10.86 0.94
C LEU A 122 0.78 -11.87 1.64
N HIS A 123 -0.44 -11.46 1.97
CA HIS A 123 -1.44 -12.34 2.60
C HIS A 123 -2.86 -11.75 2.52
N ASP A 124 -3.84 -12.48 3.00
CA ASP A 124 -5.21 -12.01 3.17
C ASP A 124 -5.32 -11.06 4.38
N GLU A 125 -6.39 -10.24 4.43
CA GLU A 125 -6.64 -9.39 5.60
C GLU A 125 -6.74 -10.23 6.88
N LEU A 126 -6.04 -9.78 7.92
CA LEU A 126 -6.07 -10.37 9.25
C LEU A 126 -6.85 -9.50 10.22
N LYS A 127 -7.53 -10.12 11.16
CA LYS A 127 -8.13 -9.42 12.31
C LYS A 127 -7.16 -9.44 13.47
N TYR A 128 -7.04 -8.33 14.16
CA TYR A 128 -6.19 -8.18 15.34
C TYR A 128 -7.02 -7.83 16.55
N ASP A 129 -6.73 -8.48 17.67
CA ASP A 129 -7.47 -8.33 18.92
C ASP A 129 -6.99 -7.14 19.77
N SER A 130 -5.87 -6.52 19.39
CA SER A 130 -5.31 -5.35 20.08
C SER A 130 -4.57 -4.42 19.12
N LEU A 131 -4.36 -3.18 19.53
CA LEU A 131 -3.56 -2.19 18.80
C LEU A 131 -2.09 -2.63 18.69
N ASP A 132 -1.53 -3.26 19.71
CA ASP A 132 -0.16 -3.76 19.69
C ASP A 132 0.00 -4.90 18.67
N ALA A 133 -0.98 -5.82 18.61
CA ALA A 133 -1.00 -6.88 17.62
C ALA A 133 -1.13 -6.33 16.19
N LEU A 134 -1.98 -5.31 15.98
CA LEU A 134 -2.10 -4.61 14.70
C LEU A 134 -0.79 -3.92 14.31
N THR A 135 -0.16 -3.19 15.24
CA THR A 135 1.12 -2.52 15.00
C THR A 135 2.21 -3.51 14.61
N ALA A 136 2.31 -4.62 15.35
CA ALA A 136 3.25 -5.70 15.04
C ALA A 136 2.93 -6.38 13.68
N GLY A 137 1.64 -6.47 13.31
CA GLY A 137 1.21 -6.94 12.00
C GLY A 137 1.71 -6.03 10.88
N ILE A 138 1.45 -4.74 10.98
CA ILE A 138 1.89 -3.75 9.98
C ILE A 138 3.42 -3.74 9.85
N ALA A 139 4.16 -3.86 10.95
CA ALA A 139 5.61 -3.93 10.91
C ALA A 139 6.10 -5.15 10.13
N ARG A 140 5.51 -6.34 10.35
CA ARG A 140 5.82 -7.55 9.58
C ARG A 140 5.51 -7.37 8.09
N ASP A 141 4.36 -6.79 7.76
CA ASP A 141 3.97 -6.53 6.37
C ASP A 141 4.99 -5.63 5.66
N CYS A 142 5.52 -4.62 6.38
CA CYS A 142 6.59 -3.77 5.86
C CYS A 142 7.89 -4.54 5.62
N ASP A 143 8.27 -5.46 6.53
CA ASP A 143 9.47 -6.26 6.39
C ASP A 143 9.34 -7.27 5.25
N ASP A 144 8.19 -7.91 5.10
CA ASP A 144 7.89 -8.82 3.99
C ASP A 144 7.94 -8.09 2.64
N ALA A 145 7.41 -6.87 2.57
CA ALA A 145 7.51 -6.05 1.37
C ALA A 145 8.96 -5.65 1.07
N ARG A 146 9.77 -5.30 2.07
CA ARG A 146 11.21 -5.02 1.88
C ARG A 146 11.94 -6.23 1.33
N ALA A 147 11.67 -7.42 1.86
CA ALA A 147 12.25 -8.67 1.38
C ALA A 147 11.85 -8.95 -0.08
N PHE A 148 10.59 -8.73 -0.44
CA PHE A 148 10.11 -8.85 -1.82
C PHE A 148 10.88 -7.90 -2.77
N PHE A 149 11.02 -6.62 -2.42
CA PHE A 149 11.75 -5.66 -3.25
C PHE A 149 13.23 -5.99 -3.37
N ALA A 150 13.86 -6.46 -2.31
CA ALA A 150 15.26 -6.91 -2.35
C ALA A 150 15.45 -8.09 -3.31
N SER A 151 14.54 -9.08 -3.30
CA SER A 151 14.59 -10.22 -4.23
C SER A 151 14.40 -9.78 -5.68
N MET A 152 13.48 -8.87 -5.94
CA MET A 152 13.21 -8.33 -7.28
C MET A 152 14.44 -7.60 -7.87
N HIS A 153 15.14 -6.79 -7.06
CA HIS A 153 16.35 -6.12 -7.48
C HIS A 153 17.48 -7.13 -7.79
N ALA A 154 17.64 -8.17 -6.98
CA ALA A 154 18.65 -9.21 -7.21
C ALA A 154 18.40 -10.01 -8.51
N GLU A 155 17.15 -10.24 -8.87
CA GLU A 155 16.79 -10.90 -10.13
C GLU A 155 17.06 -10.02 -11.34
N THR A 156 16.72 -8.74 -11.27
CA THR A 156 16.99 -7.76 -12.34
C THR A 156 18.50 -7.64 -12.62
N HIS A 157 19.33 -7.59 -11.57
CA HIS A 157 20.78 -7.56 -11.72
C HIS A 157 21.33 -8.83 -12.38
N ARG A 158 20.82 -10.00 -12.04
CA ARG A 158 21.24 -11.28 -12.65
C ARG A 158 20.87 -11.36 -14.13
N GLN A 159 19.70 -10.86 -14.51
CA GLN A 159 19.24 -10.81 -15.90
C GLN A 159 20.15 -9.89 -16.74
N THR A 160 20.39 -8.68 -16.26
CA THR A 160 21.23 -7.69 -16.97
C THR A 160 22.67 -8.18 -17.16
N THR A 161 23.20 -9.01 -16.26
CA THR A 161 24.54 -9.59 -16.37
C THR A 161 24.58 -10.72 -17.40
N ARG A 162 23.50 -11.50 -17.55
CA ARG A 162 23.39 -12.56 -18.55
C ARG A 162 23.26 -12.04 -19.98
N ASP A 163 22.59 -10.92 -20.18
CA ASP A 163 22.35 -10.32 -21.50
C ASP A 163 23.56 -9.53 -22.03
N ARG A 164 24.64 -9.42 -21.23
CA ARG A 164 25.90 -8.76 -21.60
C ARG A 164 27.03 -9.72 -21.96
N ILE A 165 26.82 -11.02 -21.90
CA ILE A 165 27.76 -12.08 -22.30
C ILE A 165 27.30 -12.73 -23.60
#